data_9f9f08f60253f7b64b4a1290d698ee64
#
_entry.id   9f9f08f60253f7b64b4a1290d698ee64
#
_cell.length_a   1.000
_cell.length_b   1.000
_cell.length_c   1.000
_cell.angle_alpha   90.00
_cell.angle_beta   90.00
_cell.angle_gamma   90.00
#
_symmetry.space_group_name_H-M   'P 1'
#
loop_
_entity.id
_entity.type
_entity.pdbx_description
1 polymer ?
#
loop_
_entity_poly.entity_id
_entity_poly.type
_entity_poly.pdbx_seq_one_letter_code
_entity_poly.pdbx_strand_id
1 'polypeptide(L)'
;PRLGEYTFEEIVTQVHNYMRYYLNEKLLRGDITTNAETQRNPFIRVVPLFIKDLVVRQFYTKIQDKNSSAGLTNMGALKVPETMKTYIERFDIYMGQPFSTRTNCAIASFEDILTINFASSIAETDVERLFFRKLVQDGIHVKIESNR
;
A
#
# COMPACT_ATOMS: atom_id res chain seq x y z
N PRO A 1 0.05 17.08 8.74
CA PRO A 1 -1.10 18.00 8.78
C PRO A 1 -2.13 17.52 9.81
N ARG A 2 -2.77 18.45 10.50
CA ARG A 2 -3.89 18.14 11.39
C ARG A 2 -5.12 17.95 10.50
N LEU A 3 -5.44 16.69 10.17
CA LEU A 3 -6.49 16.34 9.19
C LEU A 3 -7.88 16.93 9.52
N GLY A 4 -8.15 17.24 10.80
CA GLY A 4 -9.41 17.87 11.21
C GLY A 4 -9.60 19.32 10.77
N GLU A 5 -8.58 19.95 10.19
CA GLU A 5 -8.64 21.35 9.69
C GLU A 5 -8.88 21.42 8.17
N TYR A 6 -8.92 20.26 7.48
CA TYR A 6 -9.04 20.20 6.02
C TYR A 6 -10.34 19.54 5.58
N THR A 7 -10.91 20.05 4.50
CA THR A 7 -11.99 19.35 3.78
C THR A 7 -11.44 18.14 3.02
N PHE A 8 -12.32 17.23 2.61
CA PHE A 8 -11.95 16.07 1.82
C PHE A 8 -11.28 16.46 0.49
N GLU A 9 -11.83 17.45 -0.21
CA GLU A 9 -11.31 17.95 -1.48
C GLU A 9 -9.92 18.57 -1.34
N GLU A 10 -9.67 19.28 -0.25
CA GLU A 10 -8.34 19.83 0.04
C GLU A 10 -7.33 18.72 0.31
N ILE A 11 -7.71 17.67 1.04
CA ILE A 11 -6.85 16.50 1.28
C ILE A 11 -6.53 15.80 -0.04
N VAL A 12 -7.53 15.54 -0.88
CA VAL A 12 -7.34 14.92 -2.19
C VAL A 12 -6.40 15.74 -3.07
N THR A 13 -6.58 17.05 -3.09
CA THR A 13 -5.73 17.97 -3.86
C THR A 13 -4.28 17.95 -3.36
N GLN A 14 -4.07 17.98 -2.05
CA GLN A 14 -2.74 17.91 -1.46
C GLN A 14 -2.06 16.57 -1.78
N VAL A 15 -2.77 15.46 -1.60
CA VAL A 15 -2.24 14.12 -1.92
C VAL A 15 -1.91 14.03 -3.41
N HIS A 16 -2.78 14.50 -4.30
CA HIS A 16 -2.54 14.51 -5.74
C HIS A 16 -1.25 15.29 -6.10
N ASN A 17 -1.10 16.51 -5.57
CA ASN A 17 0.06 17.34 -5.83
C ASN A 17 1.34 16.72 -5.27
N TYR A 18 1.27 16.14 -4.06
CA TYR A 18 2.38 15.44 -3.44
C TYR A 18 2.81 14.23 -4.29
N MET A 19 1.88 13.38 -4.67
CA MET A 19 2.12 12.20 -5.51
C MET A 19 2.73 12.60 -6.86
N ARG A 20 2.18 13.62 -7.50
CA ARG A 20 2.69 14.13 -8.78
C ARG A 20 4.12 14.65 -8.69
N TYR A 21 4.49 15.26 -7.59
CA TYR A 21 5.85 15.71 -7.32
C TYR A 21 6.81 14.53 -7.11
N TYR A 22 6.45 13.58 -6.24
CA TYR A 22 7.31 12.47 -5.86
C TYR A 22 7.35 11.33 -6.88
N LEU A 23 6.27 11.11 -7.63
CA LEU A 23 6.23 10.11 -8.72
C LEU A 23 6.85 10.63 -10.02
N ASN A 24 7.75 11.59 -9.94
CA ASN A 24 8.54 12.02 -11.08
C ASN A 24 9.55 10.91 -11.43
N GLU A 25 9.62 10.57 -12.72
CA GLU A 25 10.48 9.51 -13.25
C GLU A 25 11.96 9.67 -12.83
N LYS A 26 12.45 10.91 -12.76
CA LYS A 26 13.84 11.20 -12.37
C LYS A 26 14.10 10.88 -10.89
N LEU A 27 13.16 11.22 -10.00
CA LEU A 27 13.27 10.93 -8.57
C LEU A 27 13.16 9.43 -8.33
N LEU A 28 12.19 8.75 -8.94
CA LEU A 28 12.02 7.31 -8.83
C LEU A 28 13.24 6.54 -9.35
N ARG A 29 13.81 6.96 -10.48
CA ARG A 29 15.06 6.36 -10.99
C ARG A 29 16.21 6.56 -10.00
N GLY A 30 16.33 7.74 -9.37
CA GLY A 30 17.32 8.00 -8.33
C GLY A 30 17.19 7.04 -7.15
N ASP A 31 16.00 6.89 -6.61
CA ASP A 31 15.73 5.99 -5.48
C ASP A 31 15.99 4.52 -5.81
N ILE A 32 15.56 4.06 -6.99
CA ILE A 32 15.81 2.69 -7.47
C ILE A 32 17.31 2.47 -7.67
N THR A 33 18.02 3.42 -8.26
CA THR A 33 19.47 3.32 -8.48
C THR A 33 20.21 3.25 -7.15
N THR A 34 19.89 4.12 -6.20
CA THR A 34 20.51 4.14 -4.87
C THR A 34 20.29 2.80 -4.13
N ASN A 35 19.08 2.25 -4.19
CA ASN A 35 18.77 0.96 -3.60
C ASN A 35 19.55 -0.19 -4.27
N ALA A 36 19.64 -0.17 -5.61
CA ALA A 36 20.37 -1.18 -6.38
C ALA A 36 21.88 -1.10 -6.12
N GLU A 37 22.45 0.10 -6.07
CA GLU A 37 23.87 0.32 -5.75
C GLU A 37 24.21 -0.11 -4.33
N THR A 38 23.34 0.16 -3.37
CA THR A 38 23.51 -0.31 -1.99
C THR A 38 23.59 -1.83 -1.91
N GLN A 39 22.73 -2.54 -2.66
CA GLN A 39 22.76 -4.02 -2.69
C GLN A 39 23.98 -4.57 -3.46
N ARG A 40 24.51 -3.83 -4.41
CA ARG A 40 25.70 -4.22 -5.20
C ARG A 40 27.01 -3.95 -4.47
N ASN A 41 27.00 -3.17 -3.40
CA ASN A 41 28.20 -2.83 -2.65
C ASN A 41 28.83 -4.11 -2.06
N PRO A 42 30.09 -4.43 -2.43
CA PRO A 42 30.75 -5.66 -1.99
C PRO A 42 30.91 -5.74 -0.47
N PHE A 43 31.10 -4.61 0.20
CA PHE A 43 31.19 -4.58 1.67
C PHE A 43 29.88 -4.99 2.34
N ILE A 44 28.75 -4.56 1.80
CA ILE A 44 27.42 -4.98 2.31
C ILE A 44 27.16 -6.44 1.99
N ARG A 45 27.67 -6.95 0.88
CA ARG A 45 27.47 -8.33 0.45
C ARG A 45 28.18 -9.34 1.33
N VAL A 46 29.36 -8.99 1.87
CA VAL A 46 30.16 -9.86 2.75
C VAL A 46 29.61 -9.92 4.18
N VAL A 47 28.80 -8.95 4.61
CA VAL A 47 28.22 -8.95 5.96
C VAL A 47 27.30 -10.17 6.14
N PRO A 48 27.49 -11.00 7.18
CA PRO A 48 26.61 -12.14 7.46
C PRO A 48 25.15 -11.75 7.64
N LEU A 49 24.25 -12.65 7.24
CA LEU A 49 22.82 -12.37 7.18
C LEU A 49 22.23 -11.97 8.54
N PHE A 50 22.68 -12.58 9.62
CA PHE A 50 22.20 -12.27 10.98
C PHE A 50 22.54 -10.83 11.44
N ILE A 51 23.69 -10.29 10.99
CA ILE A 51 24.07 -8.91 11.27
C ILE A 51 23.22 -7.96 10.42
N LYS A 52 22.99 -8.29 9.14
CA LYS A 52 22.09 -7.53 8.27
C LYS A 52 20.69 -7.45 8.85
N ASP A 53 20.15 -8.58 9.28
CA ASP A 53 18.80 -8.66 9.82
C ASP A 53 18.65 -7.77 11.07
N LEU A 54 19.64 -7.82 11.97
CA LEU A 54 19.65 -6.96 13.16
C LEU A 54 19.67 -5.47 12.83
N VAL A 55 20.55 -5.07 11.90
CA VAL A 55 20.67 -3.65 11.47
C VAL A 55 19.41 -3.19 10.74
N VAL A 56 18.94 -4.00 9.80
CA VAL A 56 17.72 -3.70 9.03
C VAL A 56 16.51 -3.60 9.95
N ARG A 57 16.36 -4.53 10.89
CA ARG A 57 15.27 -4.52 11.87
C ARG A 57 15.29 -3.25 12.74
N GLN A 58 16.47 -2.85 13.26
CA GLN A 58 16.57 -1.61 14.05
C GLN A 58 16.32 -0.35 13.21
N PHE A 59 16.73 -0.36 11.95
CA PHE A 59 16.53 0.76 11.04
C PHE A 59 15.04 0.92 10.68
N TYR A 60 14.39 -0.20 10.36
CA TYR A 60 12.95 -0.21 10.04
C TYR A 60 12.09 0.22 11.22
N THR A 61 12.35 -0.28 12.43
CA THR A 61 11.57 0.12 13.61
C THR A 61 11.72 1.60 13.95
N LYS A 62 12.90 2.19 13.74
CA LYS A 62 13.12 3.61 14.05
C LYS A 62 12.56 4.59 13.01
N ILE A 63 12.51 4.20 11.75
CA ILE A 63 12.10 5.09 10.65
C ILE A 63 10.63 4.90 10.27
N GLN A 64 10.15 3.69 10.19
CA GLN A 64 8.77 3.42 9.77
C GLN A 64 7.74 3.67 10.87
N ASP A 65 8.03 3.33 12.13
CA ASP A 65 7.08 3.50 13.23
C ASP A 65 6.67 4.97 13.48
N LYS A 66 7.45 5.93 13.01
CA LYS A 66 7.16 7.35 13.21
C LYS A 66 6.42 8.02 12.06
N ASN A 67 6.41 7.41 10.87
CA ASN A 67 5.99 8.11 9.65
C ASN A 67 4.84 7.46 8.88
N SER A 68 4.43 6.23 9.24
CA SER A 68 3.39 5.50 8.51
C SER A 68 2.41 4.83 9.45
N SER A 69 1.13 5.19 9.37
CA SER A 69 0.04 4.57 10.13
C SER A 69 -0.65 3.44 9.36
N ALA A 70 -0.64 3.49 8.04
CA ALA A 70 -1.22 2.48 7.16
C ALA A 70 -0.46 2.41 5.84
N GLY A 71 -0.48 1.26 5.19
CA GLY A 71 0.01 1.05 3.84
C GLY A 71 -1.15 1.03 2.83
N LEU A 72 -0.98 1.70 1.70
CA LEU A 72 -1.93 1.66 0.60
C LEU A 72 -1.20 1.33 -0.71
N THR A 73 -1.71 0.35 -1.43
CA THR A 73 -1.28 0.09 -2.80
C THR A 73 -2.48 0.05 -3.74
N ASN A 74 -2.31 0.61 -4.92
CA ASN A 74 -3.30 0.53 -5.99
C ASN A 74 -2.60 -0.02 -7.24
N MET A 75 -2.97 -1.24 -7.62
CA MET A 75 -2.43 -1.92 -8.81
C MET A 75 -3.10 -1.46 -10.11
N GLY A 76 -4.21 -0.71 -10.00
CA GLY A 76 -5.01 -0.30 -11.14
C GLY A 76 -5.73 -1.46 -11.84
N ALA A 77 -6.01 -1.28 -13.12
CA ALA A 77 -6.68 -2.29 -13.93
C ALA A 77 -5.69 -3.39 -14.38
N LEU A 78 -5.95 -4.60 -13.92
CA LEU A 78 -5.15 -5.77 -14.27
C LEU A 78 -5.53 -6.27 -15.66
N LYS A 79 -4.54 -6.55 -16.47
CA LYS A 79 -4.72 -7.05 -17.84
C LYS A 79 -4.23 -8.49 -17.92
N VAL A 80 -5.07 -9.36 -18.45
CA VAL A 80 -4.74 -10.75 -18.73
C VAL A 80 -5.01 -11.05 -20.22
N PRO A 81 -4.37 -12.08 -20.80
CA PRO A 81 -4.69 -12.53 -22.15
C PRO A 81 -6.18 -12.89 -22.28
N GLU A 82 -6.78 -12.61 -23.45
CA GLU A 82 -8.22 -12.86 -23.68
C GLU A 82 -8.62 -14.32 -23.42
N THR A 83 -7.73 -15.27 -23.71
CA THR A 83 -7.94 -16.70 -23.49
C THR A 83 -8.09 -17.07 -22.01
N MET A 84 -7.62 -16.23 -21.09
CA MET A 84 -7.69 -16.46 -19.65
C MET A 84 -8.85 -15.73 -18.98
N LYS A 85 -9.42 -14.70 -19.61
CA LYS A 85 -10.49 -13.87 -19.01
C LYS A 85 -11.71 -14.68 -18.57
N THR A 86 -12.10 -15.67 -19.38
CA THR A 86 -13.27 -16.52 -19.06
C THR A 86 -13.10 -17.40 -17.83
N TYR A 87 -11.87 -17.60 -17.38
CA TYR A 87 -11.54 -18.44 -16.22
C TYR A 87 -11.26 -17.66 -14.95
N ILE A 88 -11.21 -16.32 -15.04
CA ILE A 88 -10.87 -15.44 -13.92
C ILE A 88 -12.06 -14.55 -13.63
N GLU A 89 -12.60 -14.67 -12.43
CA GLU A 89 -13.71 -13.84 -11.96
C GLU A 89 -13.20 -12.51 -11.39
N ARG A 90 -12.17 -12.56 -10.54
CA ARG A 90 -11.59 -11.39 -9.90
C ARG A 90 -10.16 -11.65 -9.44
N PHE A 91 -9.46 -10.59 -9.06
CA PHE A 91 -8.17 -10.67 -8.39
C PHE A 91 -8.29 -10.11 -6.97
N ASP A 92 -7.90 -10.90 -6.00
CA ASP A 92 -7.73 -10.47 -4.62
C ASP A 92 -6.24 -10.32 -4.31
N ILE A 93 -5.83 -9.09 -4.01
CA ILE A 93 -4.43 -8.75 -3.72
C ILE A 93 -4.32 -8.37 -2.25
N TYR A 94 -3.38 -8.98 -1.56
CA TYR A 94 -3.10 -8.69 -0.17
C TYR A 94 -1.67 -8.20 0.00
N MET A 95 -1.51 -7.11 0.73
CA MET A 95 -0.19 -6.68 1.17
C MET A 95 0.23 -7.49 2.39
N GLY A 96 1.50 -7.95 2.38
CA GLY A 96 2.12 -8.48 3.59
C GLY A 96 2.09 -7.43 4.70
N GLN A 97 1.98 -7.88 5.95
CA GLN A 97 1.99 -6.97 7.10
C GLN A 97 3.41 -6.74 7.60
N PRO A 98 4.02 -5.59 7.37
CA PRO A 98 5.21 -5.20 8.09
C PRO A 98 4.86 -4.92 9.57
N PHE A 99 5.82 -5.08 10.45
CA PHE A 99 5.64 -4.84 11.88
C PHE A 99 5.23 -3.40 12.22
N SER A 100 5.43 -2.46 11.30
CA SER A 100 5.24 -1.02 11.52
C SER A 100 3.84 -0.51 11.17
N THR A 101 3.13 -1.16 10.25
CA THR A 101 1.78 -0.74 9.87
C THR A 101 0.75 -1.77 10.33
N ARG A 102 -0.25 -1.30 11.07
CA ARG A 102 -1.28 -2.16 11.65
C ARG A 102 -2.36 -2.55 10.66
N THR A 103 -2.60 -1.70 9.68
CA THR A 103 -3.61 -1.90 8.63
C THR A 103 -3.02 -1.56 7.28
N ASN A 104 -3.15 -2.46 6.32
CA ASN A 104 -2.77 -2.26 4.94
C ASN A 104 -3.97 -2.46 4.03
N CYS A 105 -4.04 -1.67 2.97
CA CYS A 105 -5.09 -1.74 1.98
C CYS A 105 -4.49 -1.95 0.58
N ALA A 106 -4.99 -2.94 -0.14
CA ALA A 106 -4.64 -3.19 -1.53
C ALA A 106 -5.88 -3.07 -2.42
N ILE A 107 -5.73 -2.36 -3.53
CA ILE A 107 -6.79 -2.08 -4.48
C ILE A 107 -6.37 -2.62 -5.84
N ALA A 108 -7.27 -3.34 -6.51
CA ALA A 108 -7.09 -3.77 -7.88
C ALA A 108 -8.45 -3.79 -8.60
N SER A 109 -8.43 -3.63 -9.90
CA SER A 109 -9.64 -3.84 -10.71
C SER A 109 -9.37 -4.85 -11.83
N PHE A 110 -10.39 -5.62 -12.15
CA PHE A 110 -10.39 -6.54 -13.26
C PHE A 110 -11.79 -6.56 -13.87
N GLU A 111 -11.87 -6.29 -15.17
CA GLU A 111 -13.14 -6.04 -15.87
C GLU A 111 -13.98 -5.02 -15.08
N ASP A 112 -15.20 -5.34 -14.70
CA ASP A 112 -16.12 -4.44 -13.99
C ASP A 112 -16.07 -4.59 -12.44
N ILE A 113 -15.13 -5.38 -11.93
CA ILE A 113 -14.99 -5.64 -10.50
C ILE A 113 -13.80 -4.88 -9.93
N LEU A 114 -14.05 -4.04 -8.93
CA LEU A 114 -13.04 -3.42 -8.09
C LEU A 114 -12.93 -4.17 -6.77
N THR A 115 -11.76 -4.70 -6.47
CA THR A 115 -11.47 -5.34 -5.18
C THR A 115 -10.68 -4.40 -4.29
N ILE A 116 -11.09 -4.30 -3.04
CA ILE A 116 -10.44 -3.50 -1.99
C ILE A 116 -10.22 -4.41 -0.80
N ASN A 117 -8.98 -4.83 -0.60
CA ASN A 117 -8.62 -5.81 0.40
C ASN A 117 -7.86 -5.16 1.55
N PHE A 118 -8.37 -5.33 2.76
CA PHE A 118 -7.71 -4.91 3.98
C PHE A 118 -7.03 -6.11 4.64
N ALA A 119 -5.78 -5.90 5.07
CA ALA A 119 -5.05 -6.82 5.93
C ALA A 119 -4.72 -6.07 7.23
N SER A 120 -5.26 -6.53 8.35
CA SER A 120 -5.11 -5.87 9.66
C SER A 120 -4.56 -6.84 10.69
N SER A 121 -3.63 -6.36 11.53
CA SER A 121 -3.06 -7.09 12.68
C SER A 121 -3.78 -6.78 13.99
N ILE A 122 -4.74 -5.86 13.96
CA ILE A 122 -5.54 -5.46 15.12
C ILE A 122 -6.95 -6.07 15.03
N ALA A 123 -7.59 -6.23 16.17
CA ALA A 123 -8.93 -6.81 16.25
C ALA A 123 -10.02 -5.80 15.87
N GLU A 124 -9.78 -4.53 16.09
CA GLU A 124 -10.69 -3.44 15.77
C GLU A 124 -10.81 -3.27 14.25
N THR A 125 -12.05 -3.17 13.76
CA THR A 125 -12.40 -3.01 12.34
C THR A 125 -13.00 -1.65 12.02
N ASP A 126 -12.73 -0.65 12.86
CA ASP A 126 -13.36 0.67 12.73
C ASP A 126 -12.94 1.39 11.43
N VAL A 127 -11.69 1.23 11.03
CA VAL A 127 -11.16 1.85 9.79
C VAL A 127 -11.88 1.27 8.57
N GLU A 128 -11.93 -0.05 8.47
CA GLU A 128 -12.58 -0.77 7.38
C GLU A 128 -14.07 -0.46 7.33
N ARG A 129 -14.74 -0.48 8.50
CA ARG A 129 -16.15 -0.18 8.63
C ARG A 129 -16.49 1.24 8.19
N LEU A 130 -15.70 2.23 8.63
CA LEU A 130 -15.92 3.63 8.25
C LEU A 130 -15.63 3.85 6.76
N PHE A 131 -14.62 3.21 6.23
CA PHE A 131 -14.27 3.27 4.82
C PHE A 131 -15.40 2.75 3.93
N PHE A 132 -15.87 1.52 4.17
CA PHE A 132 -16.96 0.95 3.37
C PHE A 132 -18.29 1.68 3.56
N ARG A 133 -18.57 2.17 4.77
CA ARG A 133 -19.73 3.03 5.01
C ARG A 133 -19.70 4.30 4.16
N LYS A 134 -18.53 4.91 4.02
CA LYS A 134 -18.38 6.12 3.18
C LYS A 134 -18.65 5.78 1.72
N LEU A 135 -18.14 4.67 1.19
CA LEU A 135 -18.41 4.24 -0.19
C LEU A 135 -19.92 4.03 -0.44
N VAL A 136 -20.60 3.38 0.51
CA VAL A 136 -22.06 3.18 0.41
C VAL A 136 -22.82 4.50 0.46
N GLN A 137 -22.41 5.44 1.30
CA GLN A 137 -23.01 6.80 1.35
C GLN A 137 -22.81 7.56 0.04
N ASP A 138 -21.71 7.33 -0.65
CA ASP A 138 -21.42 7.91 -1.97
C ASP A 138 -22.15 7.16 -3.12
N GLY A 139 -23.03 6.22 -2.80
CA GLY A 139 -23.86 5.48 -3.76
C GLY A 139 -23.16 4.28 -4.42
N ILE A 140 -22.01 3.85 -3.93
CA ILE A 140 -21.27 2.72 -4.47
C ILE A 140 -21.82 1.43 -3.85
N HIS A 141 -22.19 0.45 -4.69
CA HIS A 141 -22.61 -0.85 -4.22
C HIS A 141 -21.39 -1.64 -3.72
N VAL A 142 -21.45 -2.10 -2.47
CA VAL A 142 -20.34 -2.82 -1.82
C VAL A 142 -20.81 -4.19 -1.35
N LYS A 143 -20.08 -5.25 -1.74
CA LYS A 143 -20.17 -6.58 -1.17
C LYS A 143 -18.98 -6.78 -0.23
N ILE A 144 -19.23 -7.14 1.02
CA ILE A 144 -18.18 -7.35 2.03
C ILE A 144 -18.02 -8.85 2.27
N GLU A 145 -16.80 -9.33 2.17
CA GLU A 145 -16.38 -10.67 2.55
C GLU A 145 -15.33 -10.55 3.66
N SER A 146 -15.43 -11.36 4.70
CA SER A 146 -14.52 -11.32 5.85
C SER A 146 -14.18 -12.73 6.31
N ASN A 147 -12.96 -12.91 6.79
CA ASN A 147 -12.50 -14.14 7.44
C ASN A 147 -12.66 -14.11 8.97
N ARG A 148 -13.41 -13.15 9.48
CA ARG A 148 -13.72 -12.97 10.91
C ARG A 148 -15.18 -13.24 11.18
#